data_a98080e19a72e7ea7a0dd5e03f23551c
#
_entry.id   a98080e19a72e7ea7a0dd5e03f23551c
#
_cell.length_a   1.000
_cell.length_b   1.000
_cell.length_c   1.000
_cell.angle_alpha   90.00
_cell.angle_beta   90.00
_cell.angle_gamma   90.00
#
_symmetry.space_group_name_H-M   'P 1'
#
loop_
_entity.id
_entity.type
_entity.pdbx_description
1 polymer ?
#
loop_
_entity_poly.entity_id
_entity_poly.type
_entity_poly.pdbx_seq_one_letter_code
_entity_poly.pdbx_strand_id
1 'polypeptide(L)'
;VVVAIIAVAAFFGYRAFAGANESSAKGSKGNPVKIGVVGATNPEWVKFKQDAEKAGIYVDIVDFQDYTSENPALDSGELDLNEFQHLLYLANYNVSNKKDLQPIGGTAIYPLGVYSTKVKDIKDLKQGDTVTIPNDETNQARAIGVLKAAGLVTLKGDWTAFSTPADINEAKSKVKVTPLKAEQVATTLKDPTIAAGVINNDYVADAGLDPKDAIYQDDAESEEARPYINVWVARKADVNNETYKKLVSIYQQKDVLDALQENSGGTAVFADKFSASELQGFLSDIEKDAKAQQ
;
A
#
# COMPACT_ATOMS: atom_id res chain seq x y z
N VAL A 1 42.70 19.14 -44.22
CA VAL A 1 41.33 19.70 -44.15
C VAL A 1 40.30 18.58 -44.00
N VAL A 2 40.45 17.47 -44.75
CA VAL A 2 39.49 16.32 -44.71
C VAL A 2 39.47 15.59 -43.39
N VAL A 3 40.60 15.45 -42.67
CA VAL A 3 40.69 14.74 -41.37
C VAL A 3 39.96 15.52 -40.24
N ALA A 4 40.01 16.88 -40.30
CA ALA A 4 39.32 17.70 -39.29
C ALA A 4 37.78 17.63 -39.42
N ILE A 5 37.25 17.48 -40.65
CA ILE A 5 35.81 17.39 -40.88
C ILE A 5 35.26 16.05 -40.38
N ILE A 6 36.02 14.94 -40.53
CA ILE A 6 35.61 13.61 -40.05
C ILE A 6 35.58 13.55 -38.49
N ALA A 7 36.55 14.20 -37.85
CA ALA A 7 36.59 14.23 -36.38
C ALA A 7 35.42 15.07 -35.80
N VAL A 8 35.05 16.19 -36.44
CA VAL A 8 33.90 17.00 -36.00
C VAL A 8 32.56 16.26 -36.22
N ALA A 9 32.41 15.58 -37.35
CA ALA A 9 31.21 14.80 -37.62
C ALA A 9 31.03 13.62 -36.65
N ALA A 10 32.14 12.92 -36.34
CA ALA A 10 32.14 11.84 -35.35
C ALA A 10 31.82 12.34 -33.93
N PHE A 11 32.34 13.52 -33.56
CA PHE A 11 32.08 14.13 -32.25
C PHE A 11 30.62 14.60 -32.11
N PHE A 12 30.08 15.24 -33.13
CA PHE A 12 28.66 15.63 -33.12
C PHE A 12 27.73 14.43 -33.20
N GLY A 13 28.07 13.40 -33.98
CA GLY A 13 27.31 12.13 -34.05
C GLY A 13 27.32 11.40 -32.71
N TYR A 14 28.47 11.36 -32.02
CA TYR A 14 28.58 10.73 -30.70
C TYR A 14 27.77 11.49 -29.63
N ARG A 15 27.84 12.84 -29.60
CA ARG A 15 27.02 13.64 -28.69
C ARG A 15 25.52 13.53 -28.95
N ALA A 16 25.10 13.52 -30.23
CA ALA A 16 23.70 13.36 -30.59
C ALA A 16 23.19 11.96 -30.21
N PHE A 17 24.01 10.92 -30.39
CA PHE A 17 23.66 9.54 -30.01
C PHE A 17 23.66 9.34 -28.48
N ALA A 18 24.65 9.91 -27.76
CA ALA A 18 24.68 9.86 -26.30
C ALA A 18 23.51 10.66 -25.69
N GLY A 19 23.22 11.86 -26.22
CA GLY A 19 22.08 12.67 -25.78
C GLY A 19 20.72 12.01 -26.07
N ALA A 20 20.56 11.32 -27.21
CA ALA A 20 19.37 10.57 -27.54
C ALA A 20 19.17 9.35 -26.61
N ASN A 21 20.27 8.65 -26.25
CA ASN A 21 20.22 7.53 -25.29
C ASN A 21 19.90 8.00 -23.87
N GLU A 22 20.47 9.13 -23.42
CA GLU A 22 20.15 9.69 -22.09
C GLU A 22 18.69 10.14 -21.99
N SER A 23 18.13 10.69 -23.06
CA SER A 23 16.71 11.13 -23.09
C SER A 23 15.70 9.99 -23.14
N SER A 24 16.10 8.79 -23.53
CA SER A 24 15.25 7.59 -23.60
C SER A 24 15.38 6.67 -22.41
N ALA A 25 16.39 6.83 -21.55
CA ALA A 25 16.58 6.01 -20.35
C ALA A 25 15.42 6.18 -19.37
N LYS A 26 15.00 5.08 -18.76
CA LYS A 26 13.96 5.10 -17.72
C LYS A 26 14.43 5.96 -16.53
N GLY A 27 13.58 6.88 -16.10
CA GLY A 27 13.90 7.89 -15.09
C GLY A 27 14.47 9.20 -15.67
N SER A 28 14.63 9.33 -17.00
CA SER A 28 14.91 10.60 -17.63
C SER A 28 13.63 11.46 -17.74
N LYS A 29 13.80 12.76 -17.98
CA LYS A 29 12.69 13.70 -18.14
C LYS A 29 11.72 13.31 -19.25
N GLY A 30 12.21 12.68 -20.34
CA GLY A 30 11.40 12.20 -21.46
C GLY A 30 10.80 10.81 -21.26
N ASN A 31 11.24 10.09 -20.23
CA ASN A 31 10.77 8.74 -19.91
C ASN A 31 10.78 8.52 -18.38
N PRO A 32 9.89 9.18 -17.62
CA PRO A 32 9.85 9.08 -16.16
C PRO A 32 9.49 7.66 -15.70
N VAL A 33 9.86 7.33 -14.47
CA VAL A 33 9.39 6.12 -13.80
C VAL A 33 7.95 6.34 -13.35
N LYS A 34 7.03 5.50 -13.81
CA LYS A 34 5.61 5.56 -13.43
C LYS A 34 5.36 4.74 -12.18
N ILE A 35 4.87 5.39 -11.14
CA ILE A 35 4.66 4.79 -9.83
C ILE A 35 3.18 4.93 -9.47
N GLY A 36 2.48 3.81 -9.33
CA GLY A 36 1.09 3.78 -8.87
C GLY A 36 1.02 3.89 -7.35
N VAL A 37 0.16 4.76 -6.86
CA VAL A 37 -0.07 4.99 -5.42
C VAL A 37 -1.53 5.38 -5.17
N VAL A 38 -1.99 5.24 -3.93
CA VAL A 38 -3.23 5.86 -3.47
C VAL A 38 -2.87 7.15 -2.74
N GLY A 39 -3.49 8.28 -3.16
CA GLY A 39 -3.22 9.59 -2.57
C GLY A 39 -1.91 10.23 -3.08
N ALA A 40 -1.72 10.35 -4.38
CA ALA A 40 -0.52 10.93 -5.01
C ALA A 40 -0.21 12.37 -4.58
N THR A 41 -1.17 13.07 -3.97
CA THR A 41 -1.00 14.44 -3.44
C THR A 41 -0.57 14.48 -1.97
N ASN A 42 -0.43 13.33 -1.32
CA ASN A 42 0.01 13.25 0.06
C ASN A 42 1.42 13.83 0.23
N PRO A 43 1.74 14.41 1.39
CA PRO A 43 3.00 15.13 1.62
C PRO A 43 4.26 14.30 1.31
N GLU A 44 4.27 13.04 1.66
CA GLU A 44 5.39 12.11 1.40
C GLU A 44 5.65 11.95 -0.09
N TRP A 45 4.63 11.85 -0.93
CA TRP A 45 4.78 11.72 -2.38
C TRP A 45 5.27 13.01 -3.04
N VAL A 46 4.75 14.15 -2.57
CA VAL A 46 5.23 15.47 -3.03
C VAL A 46 6.70 15.65 -2.70
N LYS A 47 7.11 15.31 -1.47
CA LYS A 47 8.49 15.41 -1.01
C LYS A 47 9.41 14.44 -1.76
N PHE A 48 9.01 13.18 -1.86
CA PHE A 48 9.73 12.14 -2.60
C PHE A 48 10.00 12.55 -4.05
N LYS A 49 8.98 13.04 -4.76
CA LYS A 49 9.12 13.48 -6.14
C LYS A 49 10.18 14.60 -6.28
N GLN A 50 10.15 15.59 -5.39
CA GLN A 50 11.14 16.67 -5.38
C GLN A 50 12.56 16.13 -5.17
N ASP A 51 12.74 15.17 -4.28
CA ASP A 51 14.07 14.64 -3.97
C ASP A 51 14.57 13.68 -5.04
N ALA A 52 13.68 12.91 -5.68
CA ALA A 52 14.00 12.12 -6.86
C ALA A 52 14.49 13.01 -8.02
N GLU A 53 13.79 14.11 -8.31
CA GLU A 53 14.17 15.06 -9.35
C GLU A 53 15.52 15.75 -9.05
N LYS A 54 15.79 16.12 -7.79
CA LYS A 54 17.11 16.63 -7.37
C LYS A 54 18.22 15.59 -7.57
N ALA A 55 17.92 14.31 -7.42
CA ALA A 55 18.85 13.23 -7.69
C ALA A 55 18.97 12.88 -9.19
N GLY A 56 18.28 13.62 -10.06
CA GLY A 56 18.29 13.43 -11.51
C GLY A 56 17.37 12.29 -12.01
N ILE A 57 16.45 11.79 -11.16
CA ILE A 57 15.49 10.76 -11.51
C ILE A 57 14.09 11.37 -11.59
N TYR A 58 13.51 11.36 -12.77
CA TYR A 58 12.15 11.87 -12.97
C TYR A 58 11.14 10.76 -12.75
N VAL A 59 10.09 11.09 -12.00
CA VAL A 59 9.00 10.18 -11.65
C VAL A 59 7.65 10.77 -12.03
N ASP A 60 6.73 9.90 -12.43
CA ASP A 60 5.32 10.20 -12.66
C ASP A 60 4.53 9.44 -11.60
N ILE A 61 4.00 10.16 -10.60
CA ILE A 61 3.19 9.57 -9.52
C ILE A 61 1.76 9.49 -10.03
N VAL A 62 1.30 8.28 -10.28
CA VAL A 62 -0.03 7.99 -10.84
C VAL A 62 -1.00 7.69 -9.70
N ASP A 63 -2.04 8.52 -9.58
CA ASP A 63 -3.03 8.41 -8.51
C ASP A 63 -4.11 7.39 -8.83
N PHE A 64 -4.30 6.43 -7.95
CA PHE A 64 -5.39 5.46 -7.99
C PHE A 64 -6.39 5.74 -6.87
N GLN A 65 -7.65 5.43 -7.14
CA GLN A 65 -8.73 5.66 -6.17
C GLN A 65 -9.18 4.37 -5.48
N ASP A 66 -8.66 3.22 -5.92
CA ASP A 66 -8.98 1.89 -5.41
C ASP A 66 -7.73 0.98 -5.39
N TYR A 67 -7.79 -0.09 -4.60
CA TYR A 67 -6.68 -1.06 -4.48
C TYR A 67 -6.66 -2.11 -5.60
N THR A 68 -7.71 -2.26 -6.39
CA THR A 68 -7.85 -3.40 -7.32
C THR A 68 -7.18 -3.18 -8.66
N SER A 69 -6.92 -1.93 -9.02
CA SER A 69 -6.44 -1.53 -10.35
C SER A 69 -4.91 -1.49 -10.47
N GLU A 70 -4.18 -1.31 -9.37
CA GLU A 70 -2.73 -1.04 -9.41
C GLU A 70 -1.87 -2.24 -9.79
N ASN A 71 -2.12 -3.42 -9.20
CA ASN A 71 -1.35 -4.62 -9.54
C ASN A 71 -1.55 -5.06 -10.99
N PRO A 72 -2.77 -5.07 -11.57
CA PRO A 72 -2.95 -5.28 -12.99
C PRO A 72 -2.19 -4.27 -13.86
N ALA A 73 -2.18 -2.98 -13.51
CA ALA A 73 -1.44 -1.95 -14.24
C ALA A 73 0.09 -2.15 -14.17
N LEU A 74 0.61 -2.60 -13.01
CA LEU A 74 2.02 -2.96 -12.86
C LEU A 74 2.37 -4.20 -13.70
N ASP A 75 1.55 -5.24 -13.62
CA ASP A 75 1.77 -6.50 -14.35
C ASP A 75 1.74 -6.29 -15.87
N SER A 76 0.82 -5.45 -16.37
CA SER A 76 0.72 -5.12 -17.80
C SER A 76 1.84 -4.22 -18.33
N GLY A 77 2.60 -3.55 -17.45
CA GLY A 77 3.64 -2.59 -17.81
C GLY A 77 3.13 -1.16 -18.01
N GLU A 78 1.89 -0.86 -17.64
CA GLU A 78 1.38 0.51 -17.59
C GLU A 78 2.05 1.31 -16.48
N LEU A 79 2.41 0.64 -15.38
CA LEU A 79 3.25 1.15 -14.30
C LEU A 79 4.63 0.48 -14.33
N ASP A 80 5.62 1.13 -13.77
CA ASP A 80 6.95 0.58 -13.52
C ASP A 80 7.07 0.03 -12.11
N LEU A 81 6.44 0.69 -11.14
CA LEU A 81 6.40 0.37 -9.71
C LEU A 81 5.01 0.67 -9.16
N ASN A 82 4.67 0.09 -8.00
CA ASN A 82 3.62 0.61 -7.15
C ASN A 82 4.02 0.59 -5.67
N GLU A 83 3.36 1.42 -4.88
CA GLU A 83 3.41 1.44 -3.41
C GLU A 83 2.03 1.83 -2.88
N PHE A 84 1.24 0.83 -2.46
CA PHE A 84 -0.10 1.01 -1.90
C PHE A 84 -0.54 -0.18 -1.04
N GLN A 85 0.19 -1.28 -1.08
CA GLN A 85 -0.25 -2.59 -0.61
C GLN A 85 0.71 -3.18 0.43
N HIS A 86 0.16 -3.99 1.31
CA HIS A 86 0.95 -4.80 2.22
C HIS A 86 1.26 -6.20 1.65
N LEU A 87 2.22 -6.89 2.25
CA LEU A 87 2.71 -8.21 1.79
C LEU A 87 1.60 -9.25 1.62
N LEU A 88 0.62 -9.30 2.54
CA LEU A 88 -0.48 -10.26 2.44
C LEU A 88 -1.38 -9.98 1.23
N TYR A 89 -1.65 -8.69 0.93
CA TYR A 89 -2.41 -8.30 -0.27
C TYR A 89 -1.69 -8.72 -1.54
N LEU A 90 -0.37 -8.44 -1.60
CA LEU A 90 0.48 -8.84 -2.72
C LEU A 90 0.52 -10.36 -2.91
N ALA A 91 0.69 -11.11 -1.81
CA ALA A 91 0.69 -12.58 -1.84
C ALA A 91 -0.63 -13.13 -2.38
N ASN A 92 -1.76 -12.61 -1.90
CA ASN A 92 -3.08 -13.01 -2.38
C ASN A 92 -3.27 -12.71 -3.87
N TYR A 93 -2.84 -11.52 -4.32
CA TYR A 93 -2.85 -11.17 -5.75
C TYR A 93 -2.02 -12.15 -6.59
N ASN A 94 -0.78 -12.41 -6.20
CA ASN A 94 0.12 -13.31 -6.91
C ASN A 94 -0.46 -14.73 -7.01
N VAL A 95 -0.93 -15.29 -5.90
CA VAL A 95 -1.47 -16.66 -5.85
C VAL A 95 -2.75 -16.77 -6.68
N SER A 96 -3.70 -15.86 -6.48
CA SER A 96 -5.02 -15.90 -7.16
C SER A 96 -4.92 -15.65 -8.67
N ASN A 97 -3.96 -14.83 -9.11
CA ASN A 97 -3.79 -14.47 -10.52
C ASN A 97 -2.61 -15.19 -11.19
N LYS A 98 -1.89 -16.07 -10.49
CA LYS A 98 -0.69 -16.78 -10.97
C LYS A 98 0.38 -15.81 -11.48
N LYS A 99 0.65 -14.79 -10.67
CA LYS A 99 1.64 -13.74 -10.93
C LYS A 99 2.83 -13.86 -9.99
N ASP A 100 3.88 -13.06 -10.22
CA ASP A 100 5.12 -13.08 -9.46
C ASP A 100 5.67 -11.65 -9.30
N LEU A 101 4.80 -10.73 -8.86
CA LEU A 101 5.22 -9.39 -8.48
C LEU A 101 6.03 -9.46 -7.18
N GLN A 102 7.08 -8.65 -7.05
CA GLN A 102 8.05 -8.78 -5.96
C GLN A 102 8.26 -7.49 -5.19
N PRO A 103 8.38 -7.55 -3.85
CA PRO A 103 8.74 -6.39 -3.06
C PRO A 103 10.22 -6.04 -3.24
N ILE A 104 10.53 -4.75 -3.33
CA ILE A 104 11.89 -4.22 -3.46
C ILE A 104 12.28 -3.26 -2.33
N GLY A 105 11.36 -2.91 -1.45
CA GLY A 105 11.62 -2.09 -0.28
C GLY A 105 10.39 -1.99 0.61
N GLY A 106 10.60 -1.87 1.93
CA GLY A 106 9.56 -1.66 2.91
C GLY A 106 9.32 -0.18 3.18
N THR A 107 8.09 0.17 3.55
CA THR A 107 7.72 1.53 3.95
C THR A 107 7.23 1.56 5.39
N ALA A 108 5.99 1.17 5.65
CA ALA A 108 5.43 1.18 6.99
C ALA A 108 4.35 0.11 7.17
N ILE A 109 4.00 -0.15 8.43
CA ILE A 109 2.75 -0.80 8.82
C ILE A 109 1.82 0.29 9.33
N TYR A 110 0.63 0.38 8.79
CA TYR A 110 -0.42 1.25 9.29
C TYR A 110 -1.39 0.44 10.14
N PRO A 111 -1.66 0.85 11.40
CA PRO A 111 -2.69 0.21 12.20
C PRO A 111 -4.03 0.25 11.44
N LEU A 112 -4.75 -0.86 11.43
CA LEU A 112 -6.11 -0.87 10.89
C LEU A 112 -7.09 -0.48 12.00
N GLY A 113 -7.73 0.68 11.83
CA GLY A 113 -8.54 1.32 12.85
C GLY A 113 -10.04 1.15 12.64
N VAL A 114 -10.76 1.13 13.77
CA VAL A 114 -12.21 1.33 13.82
C VAL A 114 -12.47 2.80 14.07
N TYR A 115 -13.28 3.43 13.24
CA TYR A 115 -13.62 4.85 13.33
C TYR A 115 -15.11 5.06 13.43
N SER A 116 -15.51 6.12 14.12
CA SER A 116 -16.92 6.52 14.25
C SER A 116 -17.04 8.03 14.38
N THR A 117 -18.10 8.58 13.77
CA THR A 117 -18.52 9.96 13.99
C THR A 117 -19.63 10.08 15.05
N LYS A 118 -20.09 8.94 15.61
CA LYS A 118 -21.25 8.85 16.51
C LYS A 118 -20.87 8.47 17.94
N VAL A 119 -19.83 7.64 18.10
CA VAL A 119 -19.32 7.20 19.40
C VAL A 119 -17.84 7.53 19.51
N LYS A 120 -17.34 7.72 20.73
CA LYS A 120 -15.92 8.05 20.98
C LYS A 120 -15.16 6.92 21.67
N ASP A 121 -15.85 5.93 22.16
CA ASP A 121 -15.27 4.73 22.76
C ASP A 121 -15.88 3.50 22.09
N ILE A 122 -15.05 2.50 21.78
CA ILE A 122 -15.46 1.22 21.20
C ILE A 122 -16.57 0.53 22.03
N LYS A 123 -16.56 0.75 23.35
CA LYS A 123 -17.53 0.18 24.30
C LYS A 123 -18.93 0.75 24.15
N ASP A 124 -19.04 1.97 23.58
CA ASP A 124 -20.32 2.67 23.40
C ASP A 124 -21.13 2.12 22.20
N LEU A 125 -20.50 1.29 21.35
CA LEU A 125 -21.23 0.54 20.32
C LEU A 125 -22.24 -0.40 20.98
N LYS A 126 -23.45 -0.45 20.42
CA LYS A 126 -24.59 -1.18 20.98
C LYS A 126 -24.82 -2.50 20.27
N GLN A 127 -25.59 -3.37 20.93
CA GLN A 127 -26.07 -4.60 20.33
C GLN A 127 -26.90 -4.30 19.08
N GLY A 128 -26.51 -4.91 17.95
CA GLY A 128 -27.19 -4.75 16.67
C GLY A 128 -26.72 -3.58 15.82
N ASP A 129 -25.77 -2.77 16.31
CA ASP A 129 -25.14 -1.71 15.52
C ASP A 129 -24.48 -2.28 14.27
N THR A 130 -24.51 -1.52 13.17
CA THR A 130 -23.85 -1.93 11.92
C THR A 130 -22.47 -1.29 11.82
N VAL A 131 -21.47 -2.13 11.53
CA VAL A 131 -20.08 -1.73 11.26
C VAL A 131 -19.73 -2.14 9.84
N THR A 132 -19.24 -1.18 9.05
CA THR A 132 -18.76 -1.42 7.68
C THR A 132 -17.29 -1.80 7.68
N ILE A 133 -16.88 -2.69 6.78
CA ILE A 133 -15.51 -3.17 6.64
C ILE A 133 -15.10 -3.25 5.16
N PRO A 134 -13.79 -3.27 4.82
CA PRO A 134 -13.33 -3.57 3.47
C PRO A 134 -13.81 -4.94 2.98
N ASN A 135 -14.00 -5.10 1.68
CA ASN A 135 -14.47 -6.36 1.08
C ASN A 135 -13.41 -7.10 0.26
N ASP A 136 -12.22 -6.54 0.07
CA ASP A 136 -11.09 -7.32 -0.45
C ASP A 136 -10.66 -8.36 0.58
N GLU A 137 -10.33 -9.55 0.10
CA GLU A 137 -10.17 -10.75 0.95
C GLU A 137 -9.26 -10.52 2.14
N THR A 138 -8.12 -9.84 1.95
CA THR A 138 -7.10 -9.71 2.99
C THR A 138 -7.44 -8.63 4.01
N ASN A 139 -7.90 -7.45 3.60
CA ASN A 139 -8.35 -6.42 4.53
C ASN A 139 -9.68 -6.77 5.21
N GLN A 140 -10.55 -7.52 4.52
CA GLN A 140 -11.78 -8.05 5.12
C GLN A 140 -11.46 -8.99 6.30
N ALA A 141 -10.57 -9.96 6.08
CA ALA A 141 -10.15 -10.89 7.14
C ALA A 141 -9.47 -10.15 8.30
N ARG A 142 -8.59 -9.17 7.99
CA ARG A 142 -7.94 -8.33 9.00
C ARG A 142 -8.96 -7.53 9.81
N ALA A 143 -9.94 -6.90 9.15
CA ALA A 143 -11.00 -6.14 9.80
C ALA A 143 -11.85 -7.01 10.74
N ILE A 144 -12.18 -8.23 10.31
CA ILE A 144 -12.88 -9.22 11.18
C ILE A 144 -12.02 -9.54 12.40
N GLY A 145 -10.70 -9.70 12.24
CA GLY A 145 -9.76 -9.91 13.33
C GLY A 145 -9.74 -8.74 14.33
N VAL A 146 -9.72 -7.51 13.82
CA VAL A 146 -9.81 -6.28 14.63
C VAL A 146 -11.10 -6.24 15.44
N LEU A 147 -12.24 -6.49 14.79
CA LEU A 147 -13.55 -6.50 15.47
C LEU A 147 -13.67 -7.64 16.50
N LYS A 148 -13.06 -8.81 16.21
CA LYS A 148 -12.98 -9.93 17.17
C LYS A 148 -12.16 -9.55 18.38
N ALA A 149 -10.98 -8.95 18.18
CA ALA A 149 -10.10 -8.52 19.28
C ALA A 149 -10.77 -7.42 20.13
N ALA A 150 -11.55 -6.54 19.51
CA ALA A 150 -12.37 -5.53 20.22
C ALA A 150 -13.58 -6.12 20.96
N GLY A 151 -13.84 -7.42 20.85
CA GLY A 151 -15.00 -8.08 21.48
C GLY A 151 -16.35 -7.78 20.80
N LEU A 152 -16.33 -7.27 19.57
CA LEU A 152 -17.54 -6.89 18.84
C LEU A 152 -18.12 -8.02 17.99
N VAL A 153 -17.29 -8.94 17.54
CA VAL A 153 -17.73 -10.16 16.82
C VAL A 153 -17.16 -11.42 17.46
N THR A 154 -17.92 -12.48 17.37
CA THR A 154 -17.52 -13.85 17.73
C THR A 154 -17.49 -14.68 16.46
N LEU A 155 -16.47 -15.52 16.30
CA LEU A 155 -16.38 -16.42 15.16
C LEU A 155 -16.89 -17.82 15.50
N LYS A 156 -17.26 -18.59 14.49
CA LYS A 156 -17.65 -20.00 14.60
C LYS A 156 -16.45 -20.91 14.86
N GLY A 157 -15.26 -20.49 14.44
CA GLY A 157 -13.97 -21.16 14.63
C GLY A 157 -12.87 -20.16 14.94
N ASP A 158 -11.61 -20.55 14.72
CA ASP A 158 -10.47 -19.69 14.88
C ASP A 158 -10.41 -18.65 13.76
N TRP A 159 -9.85 -17.48 14.07
CA TRP A 159 -9.56 -16.46 13.07
C TRP A 159 -8.33 -16.87 12.25
N THR A 160 -8.39 -16.64 10.94
CA THR A 160 -7.25 -16.73 10.03
C THR A 160 -7.17 -15.48 9.15
N ALA A 161 -6.04 -15.28 8.49
CA ALA A 161 -5.86 -14.18 7.52
C ALA A 161 -6.76 -14.30 6.27
N PHE A 162 -7.59 -15.34 6.19
CA PHE A 162 -8.56 -15.61 5.13
C PHE A 162 -10.00 -15.76 5.67
N SER A 163 -10.25 -15.38 6.93
CA SER A 163 -11.59 -15.39 7.52
C SER A 163 -12.54 -14.48 6.74
N THR A 164 -13.79 -14.91 6.61
CA THR A 164 -14.83 -14.21 5.84
C THR A 164 -16.01 -13.85 6.75
N PRO A 165 -16.95 -13.01 6.33
CA PRO A 165 -18.17 -12.76 7.08
C PRO A 165 -19.00 -14.01 7.37
N ALA A 166 -18.88 -15.08 6.55
CA ALA A 166 -19.54 -16.35 6.79
C ALA A 166 -19.03 -17.06 8.06
N ASP A 167 -17.82 -16.74 8.52
CA ASP A 167 -17.22 -17.28 9.74
C ASP A 167 -17.74 -16.60 11.01
N ILE A 168 -18.44 -15.46 10.87
CA ILE A 168 -18.99 -14.71 12.00
C ILE A 168 -20.21 -15.46 12.56
N ASN A 169 -20.21 -15.66 13.87
CA ASN A 169 -21.38 -16.12 14.61
C ASN A 169 -22.26 -14.91 14.97
N GLU A 170 -23.19 -14.56 14.10
CA GLU A 170 -24.03 -13.38 14.25
C GLU A 170 -24.83 -13.37 15.56
N ALA A 171 -25.33 -14.54 15.99
CA ALA A 171 -26.12 -14.66 17.21
C ALA A 171 -25.33 -14.36 18.48
N LYS A 172 -24.00 -14.51 18.45
CA LYS A 172 -23.09 -14.24 19.57
C LYS A 172 -22.32 -12.94 19.41
N SER A 173 -22.47 -12.25 18.28
CA SER A 173 -21.79 -11.00 17.99
C SER A 173 -22.58 -9.79 18.46
N LYS A 174 -21.87 -8.74 18.90
CA LYS A 174 -22.49 -7.49 19.36
C LYS A 174 -22.94 -6.64 18.18
N VAL A 175 -22.17 -6.63 17.09
CA VAL A 175 -22.42 -5.80 15.92
C VAL A 175 -22.72 -6.65 14.68
N LYS A 176 -23.39 -6.05 13.70
CA LYS A 176 -23.57 -6.58 12.35
C LYS A 176 -22.45 -6.05 11.47
N VAL A 177 -21.90 -6.88 10.60
CA VAL A 177 -20.78 -6.52 9.72
C VAL A 177 -21.27 -6.44 8.28
N THR A 178 -20.97 -5.32 7.61
CA THR A 178 -21.31 -5.09 6.21
C THR A 178 -20.06 -4.81 5.40
N PRO A 179 -19.63 -5.72 4.51
CA PRO A 179 -18.49 -5.49 3.62
C PRO A 179 -18.82 -4.53 2.49
N LEU A 180 -17.88 -3.63 2.20
CA LEU A 180 -17.93 -2.66 1.09
C LEU A 180 -16.51 -2.49 0.51
N LYS A 181 -16.40 -1.93 -0.67
CA LYS A 181 -15.08 -1.56 -1.20
C LYS A 181 -14.36 -0.65 -0.22
N ALA A 182 -13.04 -0.83 -0.05
CA ALA A 182 -12.25 -0.11 0.95
C ALA A 182 -12.44 1.42 0.86
N GLU A 183 -12.43 1.96 -0.36
CA GLU A 183 -12.62 3.39 -0.65
C GLU A 183 -14.04 3.92 -0.31
N GLN A 184 -15.01 3.02 -0.10
CA GLN A 184 -16.39 3.39 0.23
C GLN A 184 -16.66 3.39 1.73
N VAL A 185 -15.88 2.67 2.53
CA VAL A 185 -16.14 2.48 3.96
C VAL A 185 -16.21 3.83 4.70
N ALA A 186 -15.23 4.70 4.48
CA ALA A 186 -15.17 6.02 5.13
C ALA A 186 -16.42 6.87 4.93
N THR A 187 -16.95 6.88 3.71
CA THR A 187 -18.11 7.68 3.35
C THR A 187 -19.40 7.19 4.00
N THR A 188 -19.47 5.92 4.39
CA THR A 188 -20.65 5.35 5.08
C THR A 188 -20.85 5.89 6.49
N LEU A 189 -19.82 6.49 7.11
CA LEU A 189 -19.97 7.10 8.45
C LEU A 189 -20.97 8.28 8.47
N LYS A 190 -21.31 8.84 7.31
CA LYS A 190 -22.35 9.86 7.15
C LYS A 190 -23.77 9.30 7.23
N ASP A 191 -23.94 7.99 6.98
CA ASP A 191 -25.22 7.31 7.08
C ASP A 191 -25.62 7.14 8.56
N PRO A 192 -26.82 7.61 8.97
CA PRO A 192 -27.25 7.48 10.36
C PRO A 192 -27.41 6.04 10.83
N THR A 193 -27.54 5.07 9.95
CA THR A 193 -27.69 3.64 10.28
C THR A 193 -26.35 2.94 10.51
N ILE A 194 -25.24 3.53 10.10
CA ILE A 194 -23.88 2.98 10.27
C ILE A 194 -23.26 3.57 11.53
N ALA A 195 -22.93 2.72 12.49
CA ALA A 195 -22.37 3.14 13.77
C ALA A 195 -20.85 3.36 13.71
N ALA A 196 -20.14 2.57 12.96
CA ALA A 196 -18.68 2.64 12.80
C ALA A 196 -18.24 1.99 11.48
N GLY A 197 -16.98 2.23 11.12
CA GLY A 197 -16.32 1.59 9.98
C GLY A 197 -14.88 1.19 10.31
N VAL A 198 -14.41 0.08 9.77
CA VAL A 198 -12.99 -0.28 9.79
C VAL A 198 -12.38 0.27 8.51
N ILE A 199 -11.50 1.27 8.64
CA ILE A 199 -11.05 2.09 7.52
C ILE A 199 -9.55 1.96 7.36
N ASN A 200 -9.10 1.61 6.15
CA ASN A 200 -7.68 1.65 5.78
C ASN A 200 -7.14 3.08 5.85
N ASN A 201 -5.87 3.21 6.24
CA ASN A 201 -5.22 4.51 6.49
C ASN A 201 -5.41 5.51 5.35
N ASP A 202 -5.32 5.06 4.09
CA ASP A 202 -5.43 5.91 2.90
C ASP A 202 -6.78 6.63 2.76
N TYR A 203 -7.83 6.09 3.36
CA TYR A 203 -9.21 6.61 3.23
C TYR A 203 -9.76 7.28 4.50
N VAL A 204 -8.97 7.35 5.59
CA VAL A 204 -9.46 7.94 6.85
C VAL A 204 -9.81 9.42 6.68
N ALA A 205 -9.01 10.16 5.93
CA ALA A 205 -9.25 11.58 5.64
C ALA A 205 -10.57 11.83 4.88
N ASP A 206 -11.07 10.86 4.10
CA ASP A 206 -12.35 10.96 3.37
C ASP A 206 -13.55 10.99 4.31
N ALA A 207 -13.40 10.49 5.53
CA ALA A 207 -14.39 10.63 6.59
C ALA A 207 -14.26 11.98 7.36
N GLY A 208 -13.26 12.80 7.04
CA GLY A 208 -12.93 14.01 7.79
C GLY A 208 -12.28 13.69 9.16
N LEU A 209 -11.63 12.54 9.27
CA LEU A 209 -10.98 12.06 10.49
C LEU A 209 -9.46 11.98 10.28
N ASP A 210 -8.72 11.90 11.37
CA ASP A 210 -7.29 11.67 11.42
C ASP A 210 -7.05 10.20 11.82
N PRO A 211 -6.01 9.50 11.32
CA PRO A 211 -5.70 8.12 11.74
C PRO A 211 -5.60 7.93 13.26
N LYS A 212 -5.16 8.95 14.01
CA LYS A 212 -5.14 8.91 15.49
C LYS A 212 -6.52 8.92 16.16
N ASP A 213 -7.59 9.21 15.42
CA ASP A 213 -8.97 9.25 15.95
C ASP A 213 -9.62 7.86 16.03
N ALA A 214 -8.89 6.79 15.72
CA ALA A 214 -9.39 5.42 15.85
C ALA A 214 -9.86 5.14 17.29
N ILE A 215 -11.09 4.62 17.43
CA ILE A 215 -11.65 4.21 18.73
C ILE A 215 -11.17 2.82 19.14
N TYR A 216 -10.57 2.07 18.21
CA TYR A 216 -9.85 0.83 18.40
C TYR A 216 -8.97 0.57 17.16
N GLN A 217 -7.86 -0.14 17.33
CA GLN A 217 -6.98 -0.53 16.21
C GLN A 217 -6.20 -1.79 16.55
N ASP A 218 -5.66 -2.47 15.53
CA ASP A 218 -4.71 -3.56 15.75
C ASP A 218 -3.34 -3.04 16.15
N ASP A 219 -2.48 -3.95 16.64
CA ASP A 219 -1.12 -3.64 17.06
C ASP A 219 -0.13 -3.77 15.91
N ALA A 220 0.21 -2.63 15.31
CA ALA A 220 1.17 -2.56 14.21
C ALA A 220 2.64 -2.82 14.63
N GLU A 221 2.94 -2.81 15.94
CA GLU A 221 4.29 -3.10 16.46
C GLU A 221 4.51 -4.60 16.72
N SER A 222 3.46 -5.40 16.74
CA SER A 222 3.54 -6.84 17.01
C SER A 222 4.24 -7.61 15.87
N GLU A 223 4.81 -8.78 16.19
CA GLU A 223 5.39 -9.67 15.17
C GLU A 223 4.32 -10.20 14.20
N GLU A 224 3.10 -10.36 14.67
CA GLU A 224 1.93 -10.78 13.89
C GLU A 224 1.53 -9.75 12.84
N ALA A 225 1.97 -8.49 12.98
CA ALA A 225 1.72 -7.44 12.01
C ALA A 225 2.63 -7.51 10.77
N ARG A 226 3.66 -8.37 10.75
CA ARG A 226 4.60 -8.50 9.62
C ARG A 226 3.93 -8.70 8.26
N PRO A 227 2.85 -9.48 8.10
CA PRO A 227 2.14 -9.60 6.81
C PRO A 227 1.55 -8.28 6.30
N TYR A 228 1.42 -7.28 7.16
CA TYR A 228 0.87 -5.97 6.85
C TYR A 228 1.94 -4.88 6.60
N ILE A 229 3.20 -5.26 6.42
CA ILE A 229 4.24 -4.34 5.92
C ILE A 229 3.88 -3.88 4.52
N ASN A 230 3.70 -2.58 4.34
CA ASN A 230 3.54 -1.96 3.03
C ASN A 230 4.87 -1.91 2.29
N VAL A 231 4.82 -2.11 0.99
CA VAL A 231 6.02 -2.38 0.18
C VAL A 231 5.98 -1.69 -1.18
N TRP A 232 7.15 -1.24 -1.61
CA TRP A 232 7.44 -0.96 -3.00
C TRP A 232 7.49 -2.26 -3.79
N VAL A 233 6.76 -2.33 -4.88
CA VAL A 233 6.61 -3.54 -5.69
C VAL A 233 7.04 -3.30 -7.13
N ALA A 234 7.78 -4.25 -7.68
CA ALA A 234 8.21 -4.31 -9.06
C ALA A 234 7.83 -5.65 -9.71
N ARG A 235 7.84 -5.71 -11.04
CA ARG A 235 7.84 -6.99 -11.75
C ARG A 235 9.09 -7.78 -11.41
N LYS A 236 9.01 -9.11 -11.42
CA LYS A 236 10.13 -10.02 -11.14
C LYS A 236 11.40 -9.69 -11.94
N ALA A 237 11.24 -9.36 -13.22
CA ALA A 237 12.36 -9.03 -14.09
C ALA A 237 13.10 -7.75 -13.68
N ASP A 238 12.44 -6.87 -12.92
CA ASP A 238 12.90 -5.52 -12.61
C ASP A 238 13.45 -5.37 -11.19
N VAL A 239 13.44 -6.44 -10.36
CA VAL A 239 13.85 -6.37 -8.93
C VAL A 239 15.28 -5.88 -8.72
N ASN A 240 16.15 -6.03 -9.71
CA ASN A 240 17.54 -5.60 -9.66
C ASN A 240 17.79 -4.26 -10.38
N ASN A 241 16.76 -3.56 -10.82
CA ASN A 241 16.90 -2.26 -11.48
C ASN A 241 17.48 -1.21 -10.52
N GLU A 242 18.65 -0.68 -10.84
CA GLU A 242 19.37 0.24 -9.97
C GLU A 242 18.64 1.58 -9.79
N THR A 243 17.92 2.05 -10.81
CA THR A 243 17.10 3.26 -10.71
C THR A 243 15.96 3.07 -9.71
N TYR A 244 15.31 1.88 -9.71
CA TYR A 244 14.23 1.57 -8.78
C TYR A 244 14.72 1.43 -7.34
N LYS A 245 15.86 0.75 -7.14
CA LYS A 245 16.53 0.68 -5.83
C LYS A 245 16.89 2.07 -5.29
N LYS A 246 17.36 2.96 -6.17
CA LYS A 246 17.68 4.34 -5.80
C LYS A 246 16.43 5.11 -5.38
N LEU A 247 15.31 4.94 -6.08
CA LEU A 247 14.03 5.55 -5.71
C LEU A 247 13.55 5.05 -4.34
N VAL A 248 13.63 3.76 -4.05
CA VAL A 248 13.34 3.21 -2.71
C VAL A 248 14.21 3.90 -1.66
N SER A 249 15.53 4.02 -1.90
CA SER A 249 16.44 4.67 -0.96
C SER A 249 16.11 6.16 -0.74
N ILE A 250 15.61 6.86 -1.76
CA ILE A 250 15.18 8.26 -1.64
C ILE A 250 13.90 8.34 -0.80
N TYR A 251 12.93 7.45 -1.03
CA TYR A 251 11.70 7.41 -0.24
C TYR A 251 11.97 7.12 1.25
N GLN A 252 12.95 6.30 1.54
CA GLN A 252 13.37 5.94 2.90
C GLN A 252 14.22 7.02 3.60
N GLN A 253 14.44 8.19 2.99
CA GLN A 253 15.10 9.30 3.66
C GLN A 253 14.21 9.89 4.75
N LYS A 254 14.86 10.38 5.81
CA LYS A 254 14.16 10.85 7.01
C LYS A 254 13.08 11.88 6.73
N ASP A 255 13.31 12.82 5.84
CA ASP A 255 12.37 13.91 5.55
C ASP A 255 11.13 13.45 4.78
N VAL A 256 11.23 12.40 3.96
CA VAL A 256 10.07 11.73 3.34
C VAL A 256 9.31 10.91 4.37
N LEU A 257 10.03 10.15 5.21
CA LEU A 257 9.39 9.36 6.28
C LEU A 257 8.75 10.25 7.36
N ASP A 258 9.33 11.42 7.66
CA ASP A 258 8.71 12.40 8.55
C ASP A 258 7.37 12.92 7.97
N ALA A 259 7.33 13.19 6.65
CA ALA A 259 6.10 13.61 5.98
C ALA A 259 5.04 12.49 5.97
N LEU A 260 5.45 11.24 5.77
CA LEU A 260 4.57 10.07 5.88
C LEU A 260 4.03 9.93 7.30
N GLN A 261 4.87 10.09 8.32
CA GLN A 261 4.45 9.99 9.71
C GLN A 261 3.45 11.10 10.08
N GLU A 262 3.65 12.32 9.58
CA GLU A 262 2.71 13.41 9.77
C GLU A 262 1.36 13.09 9.09
N ASN A 263 1.38 12.61 7.85
CA ASN A 263 0.18 12.25 7.10
C ASN A 263 -0.61 11.10 7.74
N SER A 264 0.09 10.15 8.39
CA SER A 264 -0.54 9.04 9.13
C SER A 264 -0.91 9.39 10.58
N GLY A 265 -0.94 10.68 10.95
CA GLY A 265 -1.29 11.12 12.30
C GLY A 265 -0.35 10.62 13.40
N GLY A 266 0.88 10.26 13.05
CA GLY A 266 1.88 9.71 13.98
C GLY A 266 1.70 8.23 14.29
N THR A 267 0.84 7.51 13.57
CA THR A 267 0.49 6.10 13.89
C THR A 267 1.28 5.06 13.10
N ALA A 268 1.97 5.45 12.02
CA ALA A 268 2.72 4.53 11.19
C ALA A 268 3.91 3.92 11.95
N VAL A 269 4.15 2.63 11.75
CA VAL A 269 5.33 1.90 12.24
C VAL A 269 6.25 1.62 11.06
N PHE A 270 7.41 2.27 11.00
CA PHE A 270 8.32 2.14 9.87
C PHE A 270 8.89 0.73 9.70
N ALA A 271 8.96 0.29 8.46
CA ALA A 271 9.47 -1.02 8.04
C ALA A 271 10.60 -0.90 6.99
N ASP A 272 11.22 0.26 6.90
CA ASP A 272 12.33 0.59 5.99
C ASP A 272 13.63 -0.18 6.28
N LYS A 273 13.74 -0.78 7.48
CA LYS A 273 14.89 -1.59 7.92
C LYS A 273 15.02 -2.95 7.21
N PHE A 274 13.94 -3.45 6.63
CA PHE A 274 13.97 -4.76 5.98
C PHE A 274 14.55 -4.66 4.56
N SER A 275 15.51 -5.52 4.26
CA SER A 275 16.06 -5.64 2.91
C SER A 275 15.04 -6.21 1.93
N ALA A 276 15.23 -5.96 0.63
CA ALA A 276 14.39 -6.56 -0.41
C ALA A 276 14.36 -8.10 -0.32
N SER A 277 15.51 -8.74 -0.01
CA SER A 277 15.60 -10.19 0.13
C SER A 277 14.78 -10.71 1.32
N GLU A 278 14.78 -10.02 2.45
CA GLU A 278 13.95 -10.39 3.60
C GLU A 278 12.45 -10.26 3.28
N LEU A 279 12.06 -9.16 2.63
CA LEU A 279 10.67 -8.93 2.22
C LEU A 279 10.20 -9.99 1.20
N GLN A 280 11.06 -10.38 0.25
CA GLN A 280 10.78 -11.47 -0.70
C GLN A 280 10.65 -12.82 0.01
N GLY A 281 11.45 -13.06 1.05
CA GLY A 281 11.33 -14.23 1.92
C GLY A 281 9.98 -14.25 2.65
N PHE A 282 9.59 -13.15 3.27
CA PHE A 282 8.28 -13.02 3.93
C PHE A 282 7.13 -13.23 2.94
N LEU A 283 7.20 -12.63 1.74
CA LEU A 283 6.21 -12.84 0.70
C LEU A 283 6.08 -14.33 0.33
N SER A 284 7.21 -15.01 0.11
CA SER A 284 7.22 -16.44 -0.24
C SER A 284 6.56 -17.32 0.83
N ASP A 285 6.76 -17.02 2.10
CA ASP A 285 6.14 -17.76 3.19
C ASP A 285 4.62 -17.49 3.26
N ILE A 286 4.20 -16.25 3.12
CA ILE A 286 2.77 -15.88 3.07
C ILE A 286 2.08 -16.53 1.84
N GLU A 287 2.73 -16.58 0.68
CA GLU A 287 2.19 -17.24 -0.52
C GLU A 287 2.00 -18.75 -0.33
N LYS A 288 2.90 -19.42 0.41
CA LYS A 288 2.71 -20.83 0.76
C LYS A 288 1.47 -21.04 1.61
N ASP A 289 1.26 -20.17 2.61
CA ASP A 289 0.08 -20.23 3.48
C ASP A 289 -1.20 -19.92 2.68
N ALA A 290 -1.17 -18.93 1.79
CA ALA A 290 -2.29 -18.59 0.92
C ALA A 290 -2.68 -19.75 -0.02
N LYS A 291 -1.70 -20.45 -0.60
CA LYS A 291 -1.94 -21.64 -1.45
C LYS A 291 -2.54 -22.80 -0.68
N ALA A 292 -2.23 -22.94 0.60
CA ALA A 292 -2.77 -24.00 1.45
C ALA A 292 -4.26 -23.77 1.82
N GLN A 293 -4.77 -22.54 1.62
CA GLN A 293 -6.16 -22.17 1.92
C GLN A 293 -7.09 -22.23 0.69
N GLN A 294 -6.52 -22.34 -0.52
CA GLN A 294 -7.26 -22.52 -1.79
C GLN A 294 -7.48 -24.01 -2.10
#